data_eaa21ca56c6e31f2d31f1239c09defcf
#
_entry.id   eaa21ca56c6e31f2d31f1239c09defcf
#
_cell.length_a   1.000
_cell.length_b   1.000
_cell.length_c   1.000
_cell.angle_alpha   90.00
_cell.angle_beta   90.00
_cell.angle_gamma   90.00
#
_symmetry.space_group_name_H-M   'P 1'
#
loop_
_entity.id
_entity.type
_entity.pdbx_description
1 polymer ?
#
loop_
_entity_poly.entity_id
_entity_poly.type
_entity_poly.pdbx_seq_one_letter_code
_entity_poly.pdbx_strand_id
1 'polypeptide(L)'
;MPDDKQAKIILEYEDFVSSESKLAPLILRPSGLYDEQNHWMRKHVNAFEGTKYPLRYAEANMFSRDNLALVIANYICNKELDHISGPLICSKQAQKYSEIFSTICIEHTFEDFFISSDKIGKTFDPQKLLDSGLMR
;
A
#
# COMPACT_ATOMS: atom_id res chain seq x y z
N MET A 1 -10.75 -16.70 1.17
CA MET A 1 -9.62 -17.01 0.29
C MET A 1 -9.67 -16.09 -0.91
N PRO A 2 -8.56 -15.59 -1.43
CA PRO A 2 -8.58 -14.78 -2.63
C PRO A 2 -9.00 -15.64 -3.82
N ASP A 3 -10.00 -15.15 -4.56
CA ASP A 3 -10.46 -15.81 -5.80
C ASP A 3 -9.56 -15.52 -7.01
N ASP A 4 -8.61 -14.59 -6.85
CA ASP A 4 -7.67 -14.21 -7.88
C ASP A 4 -6.53 -15.22 -7.97
N LYS A 5 -6.27 -15.72 -9.19
CA LYS A 5 -5.19 -16.66 -9.49
C LYS A 5 -3.81 -16.11 -9.09
N GLN A 6 -3.56 -14.82 -9.29
CA GLN A 6 -2.29 -14.18 -8.92
C GLN A 6 -2.09 -14.16 -7.41
N ALA A 7 -3.14 -13.83 -6.65
CA ALA A 7 -3.06 -13.83 -5.20
C ALA A 7 -2.80 -15.23 -4.62
N LYS A 8 -3.34 -16.29 -5.23
CA LYS A 8 -3.06 -17.68 -4.85
C LYS A 8 -1.58 -18.03 -5.07
N ILE A 9 -1.03 -17.69 -6.22
CA ILE A 9 0.40 -17.92 -6.54
C ILE A 9 1.31 -17.20 -5.55
N ILE A 10 0.98 -15.95 -5.18
CA ILE A 10 1.76 -15.19 -4.20
C ILE A 10 1.76 -15.90 -2.84
N LEU A 11 0.59 -16.35 -2.38
CA LEU A 11 0.48 -17.05 -1.10
C LEU A 11 1.22 -18.39 -1.11
N GLU A 12 1.13 -19.18 -2.18
CA GLU A 12 1.88 -20.42 -2.35
C GLU A 12 3.40 -20.17 -2.31
N TYR A 13 3.87 -19.08 -2.93
CA TYR A 13 5.27 -18.70 -2.88
C TYR A 13 5.72 -18.26 -1.48
N GLU A 14 4.92 -17.50 -0.78
CA GLU A 14 5.21 -17.09 0.60
C GLU A 14 5.26 -18.29 1.54
N ASP A 15 4.35 -19.25 1.39
CA ASP A 15 4.33 -20.50 2.14
C ASP A 15 5.58 -21.34 1.84
N PHE A 16 5.96 -21.43 0.57
CA PHE A 16 7.20 -22.12 0.16
C PHE A 16 8.43 -21.47 0.80
N VAL A 17 8.60 -20.16 0.68
CA VAL A 17 9.74 -19.44 1.28
C VAL A 17 9.78 -19.60 2.80
N SER A 18 8.62 -19.60 3.46
CA SER A 18 8.51 -19.78 4.92
C SER A 18 8.87 -21.20 5.35
N SER A 19 8.54 -22.21 4.54
CA SER A 19 8.81 -23.62 4.86
C SER A 19 10.25 -24.04 4.58
N GLU A 20 10.86 -23.51 3.51
CA GLU A 20 12.22 -23.86 3.11
C GLU A 20 13.30 -23.07 3.85
N SER A 21 12.94 -21.94 4.41
CA SER A 21 13.89 -21.09 5.15
C SER A 21 14.17 -21.65 6.55
N LYS A 22 15.45 -21.89 6.86
CA LYS A 22 15.89 -22.17 8.23
C LYS A 22 15.77 -20.93 9.15
N LEU A 23 15.67 -19.76 8.57
CA LEU A 23 15.47 -18.50 9.23
C LEU A 23 14.02 -18.08 8.95
N ALA A 24 13.29 -17.66 9.97
CA ALA A 24 11.94 -17.15 9.78
C ALA A 24 11.99 -15.85 8.92
N PRO A 25 11.58 -15.87 7.65
CA PRO A 25 11.75 -14.73 6.75
C PRO A 25 10.80 -13.59 7.13
N LEU A 26 11.23 -12.35 6.95
CA LEU A 26 10.34 -11.20 6.93
C LEU A 26 9.72 -11.06 5.53
N ILE A 27 8.40 -11.14 5.45
CA ILE A 27 7.65 -11.00 4.22
C ILE A 27 6.95 -9.64 4.21
N LEU A 28 7.40 -8.72 3.35
CA LEU A 28 6.81 -7.40 3.24
C LEU A 28 5.68 -7.38 2.20
N ARG A 29 4.50 -6.96 2.61
CA ARG A 29 3.31 -6.81 1.75
C ARG A 29 2.93 -5.33 1.65
N PRO A 30 3.52 -4.56 0.71
CA PRO A 30 3.19 -3.15 0.56
C PRO A 30 1.77 -2.98 0.00
N SER A 31 0.99 -2.10 0.62
CA SER A 31 -0.29 -1.63 0.09
C SER A 31 -0.04 -0.50 -0.91
N GLY A 32 -0.92 -0.29 -1.88
CA GLY A 32 -0.96 0.87 -2.76
C GLY A 32 0.39 1.55 -3.04
N LEU A 33 1.42 0.76 -3.45
CA LEU A 33 2.79 1.25 -3.59
C LEU A 33 2.88 2.36 -4.65
N TYR A 34 3.47 3.50 -4.28
CA TYR A 34 3.61 4.64 -5.17
C TYR A 34 5.00 5.28 -5.07
N ASP A 35 5.34 6.00 -6.14
CA ASP A 35 6.48 6.90 -6.21
C ASP A 35 5.97 8.34 -6.09
N GLU A 36 6.57 9.16 -5.23
CA GLU A 36 6.10 10.53 -4.99
C GLU A 36 6.22 11.42 -6.21
N GLN A 37 7.25 11.20 -7.05
CA GLN A 37 7.48 11.97 -8.27
C GLN A 37 6.59 11.49 -9.43
N ASN A 38 6.35 10.17 -9.51
CA ASN A 38 5.58 9.52 -10.58
C ASN A 38 4.37 8.77 -10.03
N HIS A 39 3.54 9.44 -9.27
CA HIS A 39 2.37 8.81 -8.66
C HIS A 39 1.43 8.28 -9.75
N TRP A 40 1.15 6.98 -9.75
CA TRP A 40 0.34 6.32 -10.76
C TRP A 40 -1.07 6.90 -10.91
N MET A 41 -1.63 7.47 -9.85
CA MET A 41 -2.93 8.14 -9.87
C MET A 41 -2.96 9.38 -10.79
N ARG A 42 -1.84 10.07 -11.02
CA ARG A 42 -1.78 11.17 -12.00
C ARG A 42 -2.17 10.72 -13.40
N LYS A 43 -1.76 9.50 -13.77
CA LYS A 43 -2.16 8.91 -15.06
C LYS A 43 -3.66 8.65 -15.14
N HIS A 44 -4.28 8.28 -14.01
CA HIS A 44 -5.73 8.11 -13.93
C HIS A 44 -6.47 9.43 -14.06
N VAL A 45 -6.00 10.51 -13.43
CA VAL A 45 -6.59 11.85 -13.60
C VAL A 45 -6.63 12.23 -15.07
N ASN A 46 -5.51 12.09 -15.77
CA ASN A 46 -5.41 12.42 -17.19
C ASN A 46 -6.27 11.51 -18.08
N ALA A 47 -6.40 10.21 -17.72
CA ALA A 47 -7.22 9.26 -18.46
C ALA A 47 -8.73 9.44 -18.23
N PHE A 48 -9.12 10.07 -17.14
CA PHE A 48 -10.51 10.33 -16.76
C PHE A 48 -10.99 11.73 -17.15
N GLU A 49 -10.25 12.46 -17.97
CA GLU A 49 -10.66 13.75 -18.51
C GLU A 49 -12.03 13.60 -19.20
N GLY A 50 -13.07 14.24 -18.61
CA GLY A 50 -14.46 14.09 -19.05
C GLY A 50 -15.24 12.90 -18.47
N THR A 51 -14.62 12.02 -17.67
CA THR A 51 -15.29 10.91 -16.97
C THR A 51 -15.13 11.04 -15.46
N LYS A 52 -16.17 10.67 -14.71
CA LYS A 52 -16.13 10.79 -13.23
C LYS A 52 -15.55 9.54 -12.59
N TYR A 53 -14.65 9.71 -11.63
CA TYR A 53 -14.05 8.61 -10.90
C TYR A 53 -15.02 8.04 -9.84
N PRO A 54 -15.27 6.72 -9.79
CA PRO A 54 -16.39 6.15 -9.04
C PRO A 54 -16.07 5.86 -7.55
N LEU A 55 -14.96 6.37 -7.00
CA LEU A 55 -14.48 5.95 -5.68
C LEU A 55 -14.25 7.12 -4.70
N ARG A 56 -15.05 8.20 -4.81
CA ARG A 56 -14.84 9.41 -3.98
C ARG A 56 -14.68 9.13 -2.49
N TYR A 57 -15.54 8.29 -1.94
CA TYR A 57 -15.61 8.01 -0.50
C TYR A 57 -14.96 6.69 -0.11
N ALA A 58 -14.47 5.92 -1.06
CA ALA A 58 -13.71 4.73 -0.75
C ALA A 58 -12.38 5.10 -0.12
N GLU A 59 -11.94 4.30 0.83
CA GLU A 59 -10.65 4.46 1.49
C GLU A 59 -9.62 3.50 0.92
N ALA A 60 -8.37 3.91 0.91
CA ALA A 60 -7.24 3.10 0.53
C ALA A 60 -6.03 3.38 1.43
N ASN A 61 -5.23 2.36 1.62
CA ASN A 61 -3.92 2.53 2.22
C ASN A 61 -2.89 2.71 1.10
N MET A 62 -2.03 3.70 1.27
CA MET A 62 -0.94 3.98 0.36
C MET A 62 0.40 3.84 1.09
N PHE A 63 1.43 3.41 0.36
CA PHE A 63 2.78 3.29 0.91
C PHE A 63 3.81 3.72 -0.12
N SER A 64 4.65 4.70 0.19
CA SER A 64 5.64 5.18 -0.78
C SER A 64 6.80 4.20 -0.91
N ARG A 65 7.46 4.22 -2.07
CA ARG A 65 8.68 3.45 -2.32
C ARG A 65 9.79 3.83 -1.36
N ASP A 66 9.89 5.12 -0.99
CA ASP A 66 10.89 5.60 -0.05
C ASP A 66 10.67 5.04 1.36
N ASN A 67 9.40 4.99 1.82
CA ASN A 67 9.08 4.34 3.08
C ASN A 67 9.38 2.83 3.04
N LEU A 68 9.11 2.16 1.92
CA LEU A 68 9.46 0.74 1.77
C LEU A 68 10.98 0.54 1.80
N ALA A 69 11.74 1.41 1.13
CA ALA A 69 13.20 1.37 1.17
C ALA A 69 13.73 1.61 2.60
N LEU A 70 13.14 2.55 3.34
CA LEU A 70 13.48 2.79 4.75
C LEU A 70 13.22 1.55 5.61
N VAL A 71 12.07 0.91 5.48
CA VAL A 71 11.74 -0.35 6.20
C VAL A 71 12.78 -1.42 5.92
N ILE A 72 13.15 -1.62 4.65
CA ILE A 72 14.15 -2.60 4.24
C ILE A 72 15.53 -2.25 4.81
N ALA A 73 15.95 -0.99 4.70
CA ALA A 73 17.23 -0.53 5.21
C ALA A 73 17.33 -0.70 6.73
N ASN A 74 16.30 -0.31 7.48
CA ASN A 74 16.27 -0.49 8.92
C ASN A 74 16.34 -1.95 9.32
N TYR A 75 15.61 -2.83 8.64
CA TYR A 75 15.66 -4.27 8.91
C TYR A 75 17.06 -4.85 8.68
N ILE A 76 17.73 -4.46 7.59
CA ILE A 76 19.08 -4.97 7.26
C ILE A 76 20.15 -4.41 8.18
N CYS A 77 20.05 -3.12 8.53
CA CYS A 77 21.11 -2.42 9.26
C CYS A 77 20.98 -2.49 10.78
N ASN A 78 19.81 -2.82 11.31
CA ASN A 78 19.56 -2.86 12.74
C ASN A 78 19.31 -4.28 13.24
N LYS A 79 20.35 -4.86 13.85
CA LYS A 79 20.28 -6.22 14.41
C LYS A 79 19.23 -6.41 15.52
N GLU A 80 18.81 -5.33 16.18
CA GLU A 80 17.75 -5.40 17.19
C GLU A 80 16.38 -5.78 16.56
N LEU A 81 16.24 -5.62 15.23
CA LEU A 81 15.05 -5.94 14.48
C LEU A 81 15.07 -7.35 13.84
N ASP A 82 16.15 -8.11 14.01
CA ASP A 82 16.29 -9.47 13.44
C ASP A 82 15.21 -10.45 13.95
N HIS A 83 14.56 -10.14 15.07
CA HIS A 83 13.47 -10.93 15.62
C HIS A 83 12.15 -10.77 14.86
N ILE A 84 12.03 -9.75 14.00
CA ILE A 84 10.81 -9.50 13.24
C ILE A 84 10.76 -10.47 12.07
N SER A 85 9.68 -11.24 11.99
CA SER A 85 9.49 -12.27 10.97
C SER A 85 8.03 -12.41 10.56
N GLY A 86 7.81 -13.18 9.50
CA GLY A 86 6.48 -13.45 8.94
C GLY A 86 5.92 -12.28 8.11
N PRO A 87 4.63 -12.35 7.77
CA PRO A 87 4.01 -11.34 6.91
C PRO A 87 3.77 -10.03 7.68
N LEU A 88 4.25 -8.93 7.09
CA LEU A 88 4.09 -7.57 7.55
C LEU A 88 3.46 -6.70 6.47
N ILE A 89 2.30 -6.14 6.74
CA ILE A 89 1.62 -5.22 5.83
C ILE A 89 2.27 -3.85 5.95
N CYS A 90 2.91 -3.40 4.88
CA CYS A 90 3.51 -2.07 4.80
C CYS A 90 2.47 -1.09 4.26
N SER A 91 1.83 -0.36 5.16
CA SER A 91 0.82 0.64 4.83
C SER A 91 0.89 1.84 5.78
N LYS A 92 0.41 3.00 5.31
CA LYS A 92 0.03 4.12 6.17
C LYS A 92 -1.44 4.03 6.53
N GLN A 93 -1.91 4.93 7.40
CA GLN A 93 -3.33 5.06 7.72
C GLN A 93 -4.16 5.18 6.44
N ALA A 94 -5.33 4.56 6.44
CA ALA A 94 -6.27 4.67 5.33
C ALA A 94 -6.73 6.12 5.13
N GLN A 95 -6.82 6.53 3.87
CA GLN A 95 -7.27 7.86 3.45
C GLN A 95 -8.31 7.72 2.36
N LYS A 96 -9.24 8.67 2.29
CA LYS A 96 -10.20 8.72 1.18
C LYS A 96 -9.49 9.01 -0.14
N TYR A 97 -9.95 8.41 -1.22
CA TYR A 97 -9.40 8.69 -2.54
C TYR A 97 -9.43 10.19 -2.88
N SER A 98 -10.47 10.91 -2.49
CA SER A 98 -10.55 12.36 -2.67
C SER A 98 -9.42 13.13 -1.98
N GLU A 99 -9.00 12.68 -0.79
CA GLU A 99 -7.88 13.29 -0.06
C GLU A 99 -6.54 12.97 -0.73
N ILE A 100 -6.37 11.71 -1.15
CA ILE A 100 -5.16 11.27 -1.87
C ILE A 100 -5.00 12.07 -3.18
N PHE A 101 -6.07 12.19 -3.96
CA PHE A 101 -6.03 12.93 -5.22
C PHE A 101 -5.76 14.43 -5.00
N SER A 102 -6.35 15.07 -4.00
CA SER A 102 -6.10 16.49 -3.71
C SER A 102 -4.65 16.77 -3.31
N THR A 103 -3.99 15.80 -2.69
CA THR A 103 -2.56 15.92 -2.34
C THR A 103 -1.65 15.79 -3.56
N ILE A 104 -2.04 14.97 -4.55
CA ILE A 104 -1.20 14.64 -5.72
C ILE A 104 -1.40 15.63 -6.85
N CYS A 105 -2.60 16.16 -7.01
CA CYS A 105 -3.01 17.00 -8.14
C CYS A 105 -3.57 18.33 -7.61
N ILE A 106 -2.72 19.16 -7.04
CA ILE A 106 -3.05 20.47 -6.46
C ILE A 106 -3.69 21.43 -7.49
N GLU A 107 -3.49 21.17 -8.80
CA GLU A 107 -3.92 22.05 -9.90
C GLU A 107 -5.37 21.84 -10.36
N HIS A 108 -6.08 20.84 -9.83
CA HIS A 108 -7.44 20.51 -10.23
C HIS A 108 -8.45 20.67 -9.10
N THR A 109 -9.55 21.36 -9.38
CA THR A 109 -10.72 21.33 -8.51
C THR A 109 -11.45 20.01 -8.70
N PHE A 110 -11.36 19.11 -7.70
CA PHE A 110 -11.84 17.72 -7.83
C PHE A 110 -13.34 17.53 -7.53
N GLU A 111 -14.10 18.55 -7.21
CA GLU A 111 -15.51 18.40 -6.85
C GLU A 111 -16.32 17.71 -7.97
N ASP A 112 -15.98 17.98 -9.23
CA ASP A 112 -16.63 17.37 -10.39
C ASP A 112 -16.00 16.06 -10.88
N PHE A 113 -14.84 15.70 -10.34
CA PHE A 113 -14.09 14.51 -10.80
C PHE A 113 -14.67 13.19 -10.27
N PHE A 114 -15.31 13.24 -9.10
CA PHE A 114 -15.85 12.05 -8.45
C PHE A 114 -17.36 11.91 -8.63
N ILE A 115 -17.84 10.69 -8.80
CA ILE A 115 -19.25 10.35 -8.58
C ILE A 115 -19.44 9.76 -7.20
N SER A 116 -20.63 10.00 -6.62
CA SER A 116 -21.05 9.29 -5.41
C SER A 116 -21.12 7.80 -5.72
N SER A 117 -20.53 6.98 -4.86
CA SER A 117 -20.52 5.53 -4.99
C SER A 117 -20.58 4.90 -3.61
N ASP A 118 -21.36 3.84 -3.48
CA ASP A 118 -21.43 3.03 -2.25
C ASP A 118 -20.25 2.04 -2.14
N LYS A 119 -19.27 2.11 -3.05
CA LYS A 119 -18.11 1.25 -3.02
C LYS A 119 -17.25 1.59 -1.81
N ILE A 120 -17.01 0.57 -0.99
CA ILE A 120 -16.11 0.61 0.14
C ILE A 120 -14.73 0.14 -0.34
N GLY A 121 -13.69 0.92 -0.04
CA GLY A 121 -12.31 0.53 -0.32
C GLY A 121 -11.86 -0.62 0.59
N LYS A 122 -10.81 -1.32 0.18
CA LYS A 122 -10.11 -2.28 1.04
C LYS A 122 -9.07 -1.53 1.86
N THR A 123 -9.17 -1.64 3.17
CA THR A 123 -8.24 -1.00 4.10
C THR A 123 -7.49 -2.04 4.91
N PHE A 124 -6.27 -1.68 5.34
CA PHE A 124 -5.41 -2.48 6.18
C PHE A 124 -5.04 -1.70 7.44
N ASP A 125 -4.88 -2.40 8.54
CA ASP A 125 -4.37 -1.82 9.78
C ASP A 125 -2.84 -1.72 9.73
N PRO A 126 -2.25 -0.51 9.81
CA PRO A 126 -0.81 -0.31 9.80
C PRO A 126 -0.14 -0.59 11.16
N GLN A 127 -0.90 -0.89 12.21
CA GLN A 127 -0.41 -0.89 13.59
C GLN A 127 0.79 -1.82 13.79
N LYS A 128 0.74 -3.02 13.22
CA LYS A 128 1.85 -3.98 13.32
C LYS A 128 3.18 -3.43 12.74
N LEU A 129 3.12 -2.65 11.66
CA LEU A 129 4.30 -2.00 11.10
C LEU A 129 4.81 -0.87 12.01
N LEU A 130 3.89 -0.08 12.56
CA LEU A 130 4.26 1.03 13.47
C LEU A 130 4.91 0.51 14.76
N ASP A 131 4.38 -0.56 15.32
CA ASP A 131 4.89 -1.19 16.55
C ASP A 131 6.22 -1.90 16.34
N SER A 132 6.52 -2.31 15.11
CA SER A 132 7.76 -3.03 14.80
C SER A 132 9.04 -2.19 14.96
N GLY A 133 8.94 -0.87 14.94
CA GLY A 133 10.11 0.03 14.94
C GLY A 133 10.80 0.21 13.58
N LEU A 134 10.34 -0.50 12.55
CA LEU A 134 10.94 -0.45 11.19
C LEU A 134 10.76 0.90 10.47
N MET A 135 9.88 1.76 10.97
CA MET A 135 9.60 3.09 10.41
C MET A 135 10.28 4.25 11.18
N ARG A 136 11.14 3.95 12.14
CA ARG A 136 11.82 4.95 12.98
C ARG A 136 13.14 5.42 12.39
#